data_a93990041090f76e7f2013ed75b32aaf
#
_entry.id   a93990041090f76e7f2013ed75b32aaf
#
_cell.length_a   1.000
_cell.length_b   1.000
_cell.length_c   1.000
_cell.angle_alpha   90.00
_cell.angle_beta   90.00
_cell.angle_gamma   90.00
#
_symmetry.space_group_name_H-M   'P 1'
#
loop_
_entity.id
_entity.type
_entity.pdbx_description
1 polymer ?
#
loop_
_entity_poly.entity_id
_entity_poly.type
_entity_poly.pdbx_seq_one_letter_code
_entity_poly.pdbx_strand_id
1 'polypeptide(L)'
;ALTKDGVEYFAYGGGGGMNENNIEKVKNKNKRKSANILWSADSRHFAMLRVDQRNVKELWVINSIADPRPTLETYKYQMPGEKEAPVEHLLIFNMADKTNKELSVKQFKDQNIGLWSAPALKSGRDDDWRPSLWHGTNGKLYFTRTSRDLKRIDICMVDINSGTVKP
;
A
#
# COMPACT_ATOMS: atom_id res chain seq x y z
N ALA A 1 5.06 16.70 -9.39
CA ALA A 1 4.98 15.65 -8.38
C ALA A 1 3.77 15.91 -7.49
N LEU A 2 3.01 14.86 -7.16
CA LEU A 2 1.84 14.94 -6.25
C LEU A 2 2.27 14.90 -4.77
N THR A 3 3.45 14.35 -4.49
CA THR A 3 4.01 14.21 -3.14
C THR A 3 5.49 14.55 -3.14
N LYS A 4 6.03 15.03 -1.99
CA LYS A 4 7.45 15.35 -1.81
C LYS A 4 8.02 14.86 -0.47
N ASP A 5 7.18 14.21 0.34
CA ASP A 5 7.47 13.80 1.73
C ASP A 5 7.73 12.29 1.88
N GLY A 6 8.00 11.61 0.77
CA GLY A 6 8.40 10.21 0.79
C GLY A 6 9.79 10.06 1.38
N VAL A 7 9.92 9.17 2.37
CA VAL A 7 11.20 8.81 3.00
C VAL A 7 11.38 7.30 2.93
N GLU A 8 12.60 6.84 3.20
CA GLU A 8 12.87 5.41 3.24
C GLU A 8 11.97 4.70 4.26
N TYR A 9 11.44 3.53 3.89
CA TYR A 9 10.45 2.76 4.64
C TYR A 9 9.11 3.46 4.93
N PHE A 10 8.88 4.62 4.35
CA PHE A 10 7.60 5.32 4.36
C PHE A 10 7.44 6.10 3.06
N ALA A 11 7.52 5.40 1.95
CA ALA A 11 7.40 5.96 0.60
C ALA A 11 5.99 5.76 0.05
N TYR A 12 5.69 6.49 -1.02
CA TYR A 12 4.47 6.30 -1.81
C TYR A 12 4.68 5.22 -2.86
N GLY A 13 3.57 4.62 -3.30
CA GLY A 13 3.58 3.69 -4.41
C GLY A 13 3.39 2.23 -4.03
N GLY A 14 3.79 1.79 -2.85
CA GLY A 14 3.45 0.49 -2.24
C GLY A 14 3.71 -0.77 -3.05
N GLY A 15 4.05 -0.64 -4.31
CA GLY A 15 4.28 -1.78 -5.19
C GLY A 15 5.72 -2.30 -5.06
N GLY A 16 5.90 -3.44 -4.44
CA GLY A 16 7.12 -4.22 -4.54
C GLY A 16 8.27 -3.85 -3.60
N GLY A 17 8.10 -2.85 -2.74
CA GLY A 17 9.21 -2.40 -1.88
C GLY A 17 9.20 -2.91 -0.45
N MET A 18 8.15 -3.59 -0.03
CA MET A 18 8.04 -4.03 1.36
C MET A 18 9.09 -5.07 1.76
N ASN A 19 9.57 -5.85 0.81
CA ASN A 19 10.51 -6.95 1.06
C ASN A 19 11.82 -6.83 0.26
N GLU A 20 12.10 -5.67 -0.35
CA GLU A 20 13.40 -5.47 -0.98
C GLU A 20 14.50 -5.51 0.08
N ASN A 21 15.48 -6.38 -0.10
CA ASN A 21 16.66 -6.40 0.72
C ASN A 21 17.59 -5.21 0.40
N ASN A 22 18.61 -4.99 1.23
CA ASN A 22 19.58 -3.91 1.06
C ASN A 22 20.27 -3.90 -0.31
N ILE A 23 20.57 -5.08 -0.87
CA ILE A 23 21.25 -5.24 -2.17
C ILE A 23 20.31 -4.83 -3.30
N GLU A 24 19.07 -5.31 -3.27
CA GLU A 24 18.04 -4.96 -4.26
C GLU A 24 17.71 -3.47 -4.24
N LYS A 25 17.68 -2.84 -3.06
CA LYS A 25 17.48 -1.39 -2.94
C LYS A 25 18.55 -0.60 -3.65
N VAL A 26 19.82 -0.97 -3.49
CA VAL A 26 20.93 -0.32 -4.19
C VAL A 26 20.78 -0.51 -5.70
N LYS A 27 20.50 -1.72 -6.15
CA LYS A 27 20.31 -2.07 -7.57
C LYS A 27 19.13 -1.34 -8.20
N ASN A 28 18.04 -1.15 -7.45
CA ASN A 28 16.81 -0.55 -7.91
C ASN A 28 16.65 0.95 -7.60
N LYS A 29 17.67 1.59 -7.01
CA LYS A 29 17.63 2.99 -6.55
C LYS A 29 17.10 3.98 -7.60
N ASN A 30 17.52 3.80 -8.84
CA ASN A 30 17.15 4.69 -9.95
C ASN A 30 16.07 4.09 -10.86
N LYS A 31 15.54 2.93 -10.53
CA LYS A 31 14.51 2.26 -11.32
C LYS A 31 13.16 2.90 -11.06
N ARG A 32 12.46 3.27 -12.14
CA ARG A 32 11.07 3.72 -12.02
C ARG A 32 10.21 2.58 -11.51
N LYS A 33 9.52 2.81 -10.39
CA LYS A 33 8.57 1.86 -9.80
C LYS A 33 7.14 2.25 -10.18
N SER A 34 6.28 1.25 -10.39
CA SER A 34 4.84 1.46 -10.55
C SER A 34 4.20 1.76 -9.19
N ALA A 35 3.16 2.57 -9.20
CA ALA A 35 2.33 2.80 -8.02
C ALA A 35 1.12 1.86 -8.07
N ASN A 36 0.81 1.23 -6.94
CA ASN A 36 -0.41 0.44 -6.78
C ASN A 36 -1.55 1.38 -6.36
N ILE A 37 -2.38 1.78 -7.31
CA ILE A 37 -3.44 2.76 -7.11
C ILE A 37 -4.77 2.24 -7.65
N LEU A 38 -5.87 2.65 -7.02
CA LEU A 38 -7.23 2.41 -7.50
C LEU A 38 -7.91 3.73 -7.85
N TRP A 39 -8.38 3.85 -9.06
CA TRP A 39 -9.06 5.05 -9.55
C TRP A 39 -10.55 5.07 -9.19
N SER A 40 -11.11 6.26 -8.96
CA SER A 40 -12.55 6.48 -9.04
C SER A 40 -13.03 6.37 -10.49
N ALA A 41 -14.29 5.98 -10.69
CA ALA A 41 -14.85 5.78 -12.04
C ALA A 41 -14.83 7.07 -12.88
N ASP A 42 -14.91 8.25 -12.25
CA ASP A 42 -14.83 9.56 -12.91
C ASP A 42 -13.38 10.05 -13.13
N SER A 43 -12.38 9.27 -12.75
CA SER A 43 -10.94 9.59 -12.85
C SER A 43 -10.52 10.87 -12.12
N ARG A 44 -11.34 11.37 -11.20
CA ARG A 44 -11.02 12.58 -10.42
C ARG A 44 -10.21 12.29 -9.16
N HIS A 45 -10.33 11.05 -8.64
CA HIS A 45 -9.64 10.62 -7.43
C HIS A 45 -8.97 9.28 -7.64
N PHE A 46 -7.94 9.01 -6.86
CA PHE A 46 -7.44 7.67 -6.67
C PHE A 46 -7.10 7.40 -5.22
N ALA A 47 -7.25 6.14 -4.83
CA ALA A 47 -6.90 5.63 -3.52
C ALA A 47 -5.58 4.87 -3.58
N MET A 48 -4.78 4.95 -2.54
CA MET A 48 -3.60 4.11 -2.37
C MET A 48 -3.29 3.87 -0.89
N LEU A 49 -2.57 2.81 -0.63
CA LEU A 49 -1.99 2.54 0.68
C LEU A 49 -0.55 3.07 0.73
N ARG A 50 -0.22 3.67 1.87
CA ARG A 50 1.15 4.03 2.25
C ARG A 50 1.50 3.25 3.50
N VAL A 51 2.62 2.54 3.49
CA VAL A 51 3.00 1.65 4.59
C VAL A 51 4.19 2.25 5.33
N ASP A 52 4.04 2.44 6.64
CA ASP A 52 5.11 2.86 7.52
C ASP A 52 5.80 1.65 8.16
N GLN A 53 7.04 1.42 7.78
CA GLN A 53 7.89 0.36 8.32
C GLN A 53 9.12 0.88 9.04
N ARG A 54 9.22 2.18 9.31
CA ARG A 54 10.42 2.80 9.88
C ARG A 54 10.80 2.17 11.22
N ASN A 55 9.81 1.82 12.04
CA ASN A 55 10.02 1.21 13.35
C ASN A 55 10.13 -0.32 13.33
N VAL A 56 9.86 -0.97 12.19
CA VAL A 56 10.00 -2.42 12.04
C VAL A 56 11.49 -2.77 12.05
N LYS A 57 11.86 -3.79 12.80
CA LYS A 57 13.24 -4.26 12.87
C LYS A 57 13.67 -4.98 11.59
N GLU A 58 14.96 -5.13 11.43
CA GLU A 58 15.53 -5.83 10.30
C GLU A 58 15.78 -7.30 10.63
N LEU A 59 15.46 -8.16 9.68
CA LEU A 59 15.92 -9.55 9.64
C LEU A 59 17.21 -9.60 8.79
N TRP A 60 18.16 -10.37 9.25
CA TRP A 60 19.44 -10.57 8.58
C TRP A 60 19.51 -11.99 8.03
N VAL A 61 19.86 -12.10 6.76
CA VAL A 61 20.00 -13.38 6.07
C VAL A 61 21.35 -13.40 5.37
N ILE A 62 22.07 -14.50 5.52
CA ILE A 62 23.34 -14.71 4.80
C ILE A 62 23.03 -15.51 3.53
N ASN A 63 23.27 -14.90 2.38
CA ASN A 63 23.27 -15.60 1.10
C ASN A 63 24.63 -16.29 0.92
N SER A 64 24.72 -17.54 1.33
CA SER A 64 25.97 -18.32 1.34
C SER A 64 26.46 -18.73 -0.06
N ILE A 65 25.57 -18.73 -1.05
CA ILE A 65 25.88 -19.12 -2.43
C ILE A 65 26.16 -17.94 -3.35
N ALA A 66 26.19 -16.71 -2.80
CA ALA A 66 26.51 -15.53 -3.60
C ALA A 66 27.98 -15.59 -4.09
N ASP A 67 28.19 -15.21 -5.37
CA ASP A 67 29.49 -15.17 -6.02
C ASP A 67 29.98 -13.70 -6.11
N PRO A 68 31.24 -13.37 -5.83
CA PRO A 68 32.38 -14.26 -5.46
C PRO A 68 32.46 -14.58 -3.95
N ARG A 69 31.61 -14.04 -3.12
CA ARG A 69 31.59 -14.24 -1.66
C ARG A 69 30.17 -14.19 -1.09
N PRO A 70 29.92 -14.85 0.05
CA PRO A 70 28.66 -14.69 0.78
C PRO A 70 28.32 -13.22 1.04
N THR A 71 27.06 -12.88 0.92
CA THR A 71 26.54 -11.52 1.20
C THR A 71 25.56 -11.51 2.34
N LEU A 72 25.55 -10.43 3.11
CA LEU A 72 24.55 -10.16 4.13
C LEU A 72 23.38 -9.41 3.49
N GLU A 73 22.20 -9.99 3.56
CA GLU A 73 20.96 -9.40 3.12
C GLU A 73 20.12 -8.97 4.32
N THR A 74 19.62 -7.74 4.32
CA THR A 74 18.77 -7.21 5.39
C THR A 74 17.48 -6.67 4.80
N TYR A 75 16.37 -6.87 5.50
CA TYR A 75 15.07 -6.32 5.13
C TYR A 75 14.17 -6.16 6.34
N LYS A 76 13.21 -5.23 6.25
CA LYS A 76 12.25 -5.01 7.33
C LYS A 76 11.34 -6.22 7.46
N TYR A 77 11.36 -6.85 8.63
CA TYR A 77 10.57 -8.04 8.91
C TYR A 77 10.12 -8.07 10.35
N GLN A 78 8.82 -8.18 10.55
CA GLN A 78 8.24 -8.30 11.86
C GLN A 78 8.25 -9.77 12.30
N MET A 79 8.99 -10.08 13.35
CA MET A 79 8.97 -11.41 13.94
C MET A 79 7.72 -11.64 14.80
N PRO A 80 7.25 -12.89 14.94
CA PRO A 80 6.18 -13.22 15.87
C PRO A 80 6.50 -12.71 17.29
N GLY A 81 5.53 -12.07 17.93
CA GLY A 81 5.69 -11.52 19.28
C GLY A 81 6.31 -10.12 19.35
N GLU A 82 6.86 -9.58 18.29
CA GLU A 82 7.36 -8.20 18.29
C GLU A 82 6.23 -7.18 18.39
N LYS A 83 6.50 -6.11 19.14
CA LYS A 83 5.56 -5.02 19.37
C LYS A 83 5.35 -4.18 18.11
N GLU A 84 6.44 -3.87 17.41
CA GLU A 84 6.45 -3.00 16.24
C GLU A 84 6.04 -3.78 14.98
N ALA A 85 5.11 -3.22 14.22
CA ALA A 85 4.56 -3.79 13.00
C ALA A 85 4.49 -2.73 11.91
N PRO A 86 4.39 -3.11 10.63
CA PRO A 86 4.03 -2.18 9.58
C PRO A 86 2.68 -1.51 9.89
N VAL A 87 2.55 -0.22 9.62
CA VAL A 87 1.31 0.54 9.79
C VAL A 87 0.85 1.02 8.43
N GLU A 88 -0.38 0.66 8.07
CA GLU A 88 -0.96 1.04 6.79
C GLU A 88 -1.82 2.29 6.92
N HIS A 89 -1.63 3.21 5.99
CA HIS A 89 -2.35 4.47 5.88
C HIS A 89 -3.13 4.50 4.56
N LEU A 90 -4.42 4.77 4.61
CA LEU A 90 -5.26 4.93 3.42
C LEU A 90 -5.28 6.38 3.00
N LEU A 91 -4.81 6.64 1.79
CA LEU A 91 -4.72 7.98 1.20
C LEU A 91 -5.67 8.11 0.02
N ILE A 92 -6.31 9.28 -0.08
CA ILE A 92 -7.06 9.69 -1.26
C ILE A 92 -6.38 10.89 -1.89
N PHE A 93 -6.18 10.81 -3.19
CA PHE A 93 -5.65 11.89 -4.02
C PHE A 93 -6.76 12.51 -4.86
N ASN A 94 -6.82 13.82 -4.89
CA ASN A 94 -7.69 14.59 -5.76
C ASN A 94 -6.83 15.13 -6.93
N MET A 95 -7.24 14.82 -8.16
CA MET A 95 -6.49 15.19 -9.36
C MET A 95 -6.76 16.62 -9.81
N ALA A 96 -7.88 17.22 -9.42
CA ALA A 96 -8.23 18.57 -9.82
C ALA A 96 -7.35 19.62 -9.14
N ASP A 97 -7.15 19.50 -7.83
CA ASP A 97 -6.35 20.41 -7.02
C ASP A 97 -4.95 19.86 -6.67
N LYS A 98 -4.67 18.61 -7.08
CA LYS A 98 -3.39 17.90 -6.83
C LYS A 98 -3.08 17.74 -5.33
N THR A 99 -4.12 17.64 -4.51
CA THR A 99 -4.00 17.43 -3.08
C THR A 99 -4.15 15.95 -2.72
N ASN A 100 -3.73 15.60 -1.52
CA ASN A 100 -4.04 14.31 -0.93
C ASN A 100 -4.43 14.48 0.54
N LYS A 101 -5.19 13.51 1.04
CA LYS A 101 -5.52 13.43 2.45
C LYS A 101 -5.49 11.98 2.93
N GLU A 102 -5.09 11.79 4.16
CA GLU A 102 -5.23 10.52 4.85
C GLU A 102 -6.65 10.39 5.40
N LEU A 103 -7.25 9.22 5.23
CA LEU A 103 -8.54 8.87 5.80
C LEU A 103 -8.34 8.19 7.15
N SER A 104 -9.09 8.64 8.16
CA SER A 104 -9.05 8.06 9.52
C SER A 104 -9.85 6.75 9.57
N VAL A 105 -9.24 5.67 9.08
CA VAL A 105 -9.88 4.34 8.99
C VAL A 105 -9.45 3.37 10.11
N LYS A 106 -8.64 3.85 11.05
CA LYS A 106 -8.08 3.00 12.12
C LYS A 106 -9.16 2.52 13.09
N GLN A 107 -9.17 1.21 13.34
CA GLN A 107 -10.01 0.55 14.33
C GLN A 107 -9.19 -0.39 15.21
N PHE A 108 -8.35 -1.20 14.58
CA PHE A 108 -7.48 -2.13 15.27
C PHE A 108 -6.04 -1.62 15.28
N LYS A 109 -5.31 -1.96 16.32
CA LYS A 109 -3.88 -1.71 16.34
C LYS A 109 -3.20 -2.53 15.25
N ASP A 110 -2.29 -1.89 14.48
CA ASP A 110 -1.50 -2.53 13.43
C ASP A 110 -2.37 -3.35 12.44
N GLN A 111 -3.51 -2.78 12.06
CA GLN A 111 -4.46 -3.41 11.13
C GLN A 111 -3.92 -3.45 9.71
N ASN A 112 -4.30 -4.49 8.97
CA ASN A 112 -4.14 -4.53 7.52
C ASN A 112 -5.37 -3.93 6.84
N ILE A 113 -5.16 -3.18 5.76
CA ILE A 113 -6.21 -2.55 4.97
C ILE A 113 -6.25 -3.19 3.58
N GLY A 114 -7.39 -3.76 3.23
CA GLY A 114 -7.63 -4.30 1.89
C GLY A 114 -8.51 -3.36 1.08
N LEU A 115 -7.98 -2.77 0.02
CA LEU A 115 -8.79 -1.95 -0.90
C LEU A 115 -9.53 -2.85 -1.89
N TRP A 116 -10.81 -2.61 -2.08
CA TRP A 116 -11.62 -3.38 -3.01
C TRP A 116 -11.64 -2.72 -4.38
N SER A 117 -11.19 -3.47 -5.38
CA SER A 117 -11.32 -3.10 -6.78
C SER A 117 -12.69 -3.48 -7.33
N ALA A 118 -13.20 -2.68 -8.24
CA ALA A 118 -14.37 -3.06 -9.03
C ALA A 118 -14.05 -4.31 -9.86
N PRO A 119 -15.04 -5.17 -10.12
CA PRO A 119 -14.86 -6.31 -11.02
C PRO A 119 -14.31 -5.85 -12.38
N ALA A 120 -13.34 -6.59 -12.91
CA ALA A 120 -12.84 -6.33 -14.25
C ALA A 120 -14.00 -6.45 -15.25
N LEU A 121 -14.19 -5.44 -16.09
CA LEU A 121 -15.10 -5.54 -17.20
C LEU A 121 -14.55 -6.60 -18.16
N LYS A 122 -15.36 -7.58 -18.55
CA LYS A 122 -14.98 -8.52 -19.58
C LYS A 122 -14.77 -7.74 -20.88
N SER A 123 -13.53 -7.72 -21.36
CA SER A 123 -13.17 -7.18 -22.66
C SER A 123 -13.15 -8.34 -23.64
N GLY A 124 -13.58 -8.10 -24.87
CA GLY A 124 -13.41 -9.05 -25.97
C GLY A 124 -11.96 -9.13 -26.48
N ARG A 125 -11.05 -8.38 -25.88
CA ARG A 125 -9.62 -8.32 -26.19
C ARG A 125 -8.79 -8.47 -24.94
N ASP A 126 -7.87 -9.41 -24.93
CA ASP A 126 -6.96 -9.67 -23.81
C ASP A 126 -5.88 -8.58 -23.64
N ASP A 127 -5.70 -7.72 -24.65
CA ASP A 127 -4.71 -6.65 -24.71
C ASP A 127 -5.24 -5.26 -24.29
N ASP A 128 -6.51 -5.13 -23.93
CA ASP A 128 -7.11 -3.90 -23.46
C ASP A 128 -6.52 -3.52 -22.07
N TRP A 129 -5.67 -2.52 -22.04
CA TRP A 129 -5.24 -1.95 -20.77
C TRP A 129 -6.36 -1.12 -20.14
N ARG A 130 -6.71 -1.43 -18.88
CA ARG A 130 -7.68 -0.69 -18.09
C ARG A 130 -7.14 -0.39 -16.71
N PRO A 131 -7.30 0.84 -16.21
CA PRO A 131 -6.90 1.16 -14.85
C PRO A 131 -7.77 0.39 -13.86
N SER A 132 -7.19 -0.03 -12.75
CA SER A 132 -7.95 -0.58 -11.63
C SER A 132 -8.82 0.48 -11.01
N LEU A 133 -10.14 0.24 -11.00
CA LEU A 133 -11.12 1.11 -10.36
C LEU A 133 -11.43 0.59 -8.96
N TRP A 134 -11.71 1.50 -8.03
CA TRP A 134 -12.20 1.08 -6.72
C TRP A 134 -13.66 0.59 -6.78
N HIS A 135 -14.02 -0.29 -5.87
CA HIS A 135 -15.41 -0.69 -5.70
C HIS A 135 -16.18 0.38 -4.95
N GLY A 136 -17.36 0.76 -5.47
CA GLY A 136 -18.22 1.78 -4.91
C GLY A 136 -18.57 2.89 -5.92
N THR A 137 -18.97 4.04 -5.40
CA THR A 137 -19.25 5.25 -6.20
C THR A 137 -18.05 6.19 -6.18
N ASN A 138 -18.10 7.26 -6.97
CA ASN A 138 -17.03 8.25 -6.98
C ASN A 138 -16.73 8.88 -5.61
N GLY A 139 -17.74 8.98 -4.74
CA GLY A 139 -17.59 9.53 -3.38
C GLY A 139 -17.48 8.48 -2.28
N LYS A 140 -17.54 7.19 -2.59
CA LYS A 140 -17.56 6.11 -1.61
C LYS A 140 -16.63 4.99 -2.02
N LEU A 141 -15.74 4.60 -1.13
CA LEU A 141 -14.75 3.54 -1.33
C LEU A 141 -15.03 2.41 -0.34
N TYR A 142 -15.08 1.16 -0.83
CA TYR A 142 -15.15 -0.03 0.02
C TYR A 142 -13.76 -0.59 0.29
N PHE A 143 -13.57 -1.01 1.54
CA PHE A 143 -12.31 -1.58 2.00
C PHE A 143 -12.56 -2.55 3.16
N THR A 144 -11.61 -3.40 3.43
CA THR A 144 -11.56 -4.20 4.66
C THR A 144 -10.49 -3.67 5.59
N ARG A 145 -10.70 -3.87 6.88
CA ARG A 145 -9.66 -3.76 7.89
C ARG A 145 -9.62 -5.04 8.71
N THR A 146 -8.45 -5.63 8.78
CA THR A 146 -8.23 -6.92 9.45
C THR A 146 -7.31 -6.70 10.64
N SER A 147 -7.69 -7.21 11.80
CA SER A 147 -6.84 -7.14 12.99
C SER A 147 -5.53 -7.91 12.76
N ARG A 148 -4.45 -7.49 13.44
CA ARG A 148 -3.13 -8.11 13.30
C ARG A 148 -3.12 -9.62 13.57
N ASP A 149 -3.96 -10.08 14.50
CA ASP A 149 -4.11 -11.51 14.84
C ASP A 149 -5.04 -12.27 13.89
N LEU A 150 -5.52 -11.61 12.83
CA LEU A 150 -6.41 -12.13 11.79
C LEU A 150 -7.78 -12.65 12.30
N LYS A 151 -8.16 -12.35 13.55
CA LYS A 151 -9.40 -12.85 14.14
C LYS A 151 -10.61 -11.97 13.88
N ARG A 152 -10.40 -10.72 13.47
CA ARG A 152 -11.48 -9.77 13.20
C ARG A 152 -11.28 -9.11 11.86
N ILE A 153 -12.34 -9.08 11.08
CA ILE A 153 -12.39 -8.41 9.78
C ILE A 153 -13.66 -7.56 9.75
N ASP A 154 -13.50 -6.27 9.52
CA ASP A 154 -14.61 -5.38 9.21
C ASP A 154 -14.63 -5.12 7.70
N ILE A 155 -15.81 -5.19 7.10
CA ILE A 155 -16.08 -4.72 5.74
C ILE A 155 -16.64 -3.32 5.87
N CYS A 156 -15.95 -2.34 5.33
CA CYS A 156 -16.24 -0.93 5.57
C CYS A 156 -16.48 -0.18 4.27
N MET A 157 -17.26 0.87 4.40
CA MET A 157 -17.38 1.92 3.38
C MET A 157 -16.91 3.24 3.98
N VAL A 158 -16.10 3.99 3.26
CA VAL A 158 -15.71 5.36 3.62
C VAL A 158 -16.25 6.35 2.60
N ASP A 159 -16.89 7.41 3.09
CA ASP A 159 -17.19 8.59 2.29
C ASP A 159 -15.91 9.44 2.18
N ILE A 160 -15.40 9.60 0.96
CA ILE A 160 -14.10 10.25 0.73
C ILE A 160 -14.14 11.77 1.01
N ASN A 161 -15.30 12.40 0.99
CA ASN A 161 -15.44 13.83 1.26
C ASN A 161 -15.45 14.12 2.75
N SER A 162 -16.36 13.47 3.48
CA SER A 162 -16.49 13.65 4.93
C SER A 162 -15.44 12.87 5.74
N GLY A 163 -14.88 11.79 5.19
CA GLY A 163 -14.03 10.85 5.93
C GLY A 163 -14.82 9.90 6.85
N THR A 164 -16.16 9.90 6.77
CA THR A 164 -17.00 9.07 7.62
C THR A 164 -16.87 7.60 7.21
N VAL A 165 -16.48 6.74 8.15
CA VAL A 165 -16.39 5.29 7.97
C VAL A 165 -17.63 4.61 8.54
N LYS A 166 -18.22 3.72 7.77
CA LYS A 166 -19.30 2.82 8.19
C LYS A 166 -18.86 1.39 7.98
N PRO A 167 -18.86 0.55 9.03
CA PRO A 167 -18.67 -0.88 8.90
C PRO A 167 -19.87 -1.55 8.28
#